data_a3f2573f18aebf1106f6b85201d5a307
#
_entry.id   a3f2573f18aebf1106f6b85201d5a307
#
_cell.length_a   1.000
_cell.length_b   1.000
_cell.length_c   1.000
_cell.angle_alpha   90.00
_cell.angle_beta   90.00
_cell.angle_gamma   90.00
#
_symmetry.space_group_name_H-M   'P 1'
#
loop_
_entity.id
_entity.type
_entity.pdbx_description
1 polymer ?
#
loop_
_entity_poly.entity_id
_entity_poly.type
_entity_poly.pdbx_seq_one_letter_code
_entity_poly.pdbx_strand_id
1 'polypeptide(L)'
;MRSVLGLERTVIRLADNNPLKFAASADEAMQRLISPREGDLPGPSAALRSFDDVRRHEERLLTAMNEAVRSIVERLSPQKIKQRETGGGMMKIIPGSSKAAWWDELEREHARLLESDGAKLDELIEDELREAFTRHL
;
A
#
# COMPACT_ATOMS: atom_id res chain seq x y z
N MET A 1 -13.98 -11.26 -11.57
CA MET A 1 -13.70 -10.57 -10.30
C MET A 1 -12.36 -9.84 -10.50
N ARG A 2 -12.38 -8.52 -10.68
CA ARG A 2 -11.16 -7.73 -10.64
C ARG A 2 -10.61 -7.84 -9.22
N SER A 3 -9.32 -8.19 -9.09
CA SER A 3 -8.58 -8.09 -7.83
C SER A 3 -8.75 -6.66 -7.31
N VAL A 4 -9.40 -6.52 -6.18
CA VAL A 4 -9.94 -5.25 -5.69
C VAL A 4 -8.85 -4.28 -5.22
N LEU A 5 -7.61 -4.68 -5.24
CA LEU A 5 -6.49 -3.82 -4.83
C LEU A 5 -5.22 -4.43 -5.39
N GLY A 6 -4.68 -4.17 -6.48
CA GLY A 6 -3.37 -4.61 -7.01
C GLY A 6 -2.29 -5.06 -6.00
N LEU A 7 -2.71 -5.54 -4.85
CA LEU A 7 -1.95 -5.99 -3.69
C LEU A 7 -1.31 -7.38 -3.90
N GLU A 8 -1.31 -7.92 -5.12
CA GLU A 8 -0.62 -9.18 -5.43
C GLU A 8 0.86 -9.17 -5.05
N ARG A 9 1.45 -7.98 -4.82
CA ARG A 9 2.83 -7.83 -4.36
C ARG A 9 2.99 -7.78 -2.84
N THR A 10 1.89 -7.67 -2.09
CA THR A 10 1.91 -7.74 -0.61
C THR A 10 1.72 -9.17 -0.11
N VAL A 11 2.09 -10.17 -0.92
CA VAL A 11 1.99 -11.59 -0.55
C VAL A 11 2.99 -11.91 0.56
N ILE A 12 2.52 -12.64 1.57
CA ILE A 12 3.37 -13.20 2.62
C ILE A 12 4.45 -14.07 1.97
N ARG A 13 5.71 -13.73 2.19
CA ARG A 13 6.84 -14.51 1.71
C ARG A 13 7.29 -15.47 2.79
N LEU A 14 6.92 -16.74 2.67
CA LEU A 14 7.49 -17.81 3.48
C LEU A 14 8.91 -18.13 3.04
N ALA A 15 9.73 -18.61 3.97
CA ALA A 15 11.10 -19.05 3.67
C ALA A 15 11.11 -20.17 2.61
N ASP A 16 12.18 -20.25 1.80
CA ASP A 16 12.25 -21.19 0.67
C ASP A 16 12.18 -22.66 1.10
N ASN A 17 12.68 -22.97 2.29
CA ASN A 17 12.62 -24.30 2.89
C ASN A 17 11.37 -24.54 3.76
N ASN A 18 10.37 -23.66 3.71
CA ASN A 18 9.12 -23.87 4.42
C ASN A 18 8.17 -24.70 3.55
N PRO A 19 7.78 -25.92 3.99
CA PRO A 19 6.93 -26.80 3.21
C PRO A 19 5.54 -26.19 2.90
N LEU A 20 5.10 -25.22 3.67
CA LEU A 20 3.82 -24.53 3.45
C LEU A 20 3.85 -23.54 2.28
N LYS A 21 5.04 -23.10 1.85
CA LYS A 21 5.20 -22.12 0.77
C LYS A 21 4.52 -22.53 -0.55
N PHE A 22 4.52 -23.82 -0.83
CA PHE A 22 4.04 -24.39 -2.10
C PHE A 22 2.77 -25.24 -1.93
N ALA A 23 2.10 -25.15 -0.78
CA ALA A 23 0.85 -25.88 -0.57
C ALA A 23 -0.31 -25.15 -1.27
N ALA A 24 -0.99 -25.84 -2.17
CA ALA A 24 -2.13 -25.30 -2.92
C ALA A 24 -3.47 -25.47 -2.18
N SER A 25 -3.50 -26.29 -1.11
CA SER A 25 -4.70 -26.52 -0.29
C SER A 25 -4.33 -26.78 1.16
N ALA A 26 -5.34 -26.73 2.05
CA ALA A 26 -5.16 -27.06 3.47
C ALA A 26 -4.73 -28.53 3.65
N ASP A 27 -5.30 -29.46 2.88
CA ASP A 27 -4.94 -30.87 2.94
C ASP A 27 -3.50 -31.10 2.52
N GLU A 28 -3.04 -30.45 1.45
CA GLU A 28 -1.64 -30.51 1.02
C GLU A 28 -0.72 -29.89 2.07
N ALA A 29 -1.10 -28.77 2.68
CA ALA A 29 -0.35 -28.16 3.76
C ALA A 29 -0.19 -29.12 4.95
N MET A 30 -1.25 -29.79 5.36
CA MET A 30 -1.19 -30.78 6.44
C MET A 30 -0.31 -31.96 6.08
N GLN A 31 -0.41 -32.50 4.86
CA GLN A 31 0.45 -33.58 4.40
C GLN A 31 1.93 -33.21 4.45
N ARG A 32 2.27 -32.00 3.97
CA ARG A 32 3.66 -31.48 3.97
C ARG A 32 4.19 -31.23 5.37
N LEU A 33 3.33 -30.82 6.32
CA LEU A 33 3.73 -30.65 7.72
C LEU A 33 4.01 -32.01 8.42
N ILE A 34 3.23 -33.05 8.09
CA ILE A 34 3.37 -34.38 8.66
C ILE A 34 4.54 -35.15 8.02
N SER A 35 4.74 -34.96 6.71
CA SER A 35 5.78 -35.64 5.92
C SER A 35 6.57 -34.63 5.09
N PRO A 36 7.42 -33.81 5.73
CA PRO A 36 8.25 -32.84 5.02
C PRO A 36 9.27 -33.58 4.11
N ARG A 37 9.61 -32.92 2.99
CA ARG A 37 10.61 -33.40 2.06
C ARG A 37 12.02 -33.20 2.64
N GLU A 38 13.00 -33.88 2.07
CA GLU A 38 14.39 -33.64 2.42
C GLU A 38 14.79 -32.20 2.15
N GLY A 39 15.36 -31.52 3.14
CA GLY A 39 15.71 -30.10 3.08
C GLY A 39 14.61 -29.13 3.57
N ASP A 40 13.37 -29.59 3.77
CA ASP A 40 12.31 -28.80 4.36
C ASP A 40 12.46 -28.65 5.88
N LEU A 41 11.86 -27.59 6.42
CA LEU A 41 11.74 -27.43 7.87
C LEU A 41 10.85 -28.54 8.46
N PRO A 42 11.18 -29.05 9.67
CA PRO A 42 10.28 -29.91 10.42
C PRO A 42 8.90 -29.25 10.61
N GLY A 43 7.83 -30.03 10.53
CA GLY A 43 6.45 -29.53 10.55
C GLY A 43 6.15 -28.52 11.65
N PRO A 44 6.45 -28.78 12.95
CA PRO A 44 6.24 -27.81 14.03
C PRO A 44 7.02 -26.50 13.83
N SER A 45 8.28 -26.59 13.38
CA SER A 45 9.10 -25.41 13.10
C SER A 45 8.59 -24.62 11.89
N ALA A 46 8.13 -25.31 10.85
CA ALA A 46 7.53 -24.71 9.68
C ALA A 46 6.26 -23.93 10.06
N ALA A 47 5.39 -24.51 10.87
CA ALA A 47 4.17 -23.87 11.36
C ALA A 47 4.49 -22.61 12.18
N LEU A 48 5.36 -22.71 13.19
CA LEU A 48 5.75 -21.56 14.02
C LEU A 48 6.33 -20.42 13.18
N ARG A 49 7.24 -20.76 12.26
CA ARG A 49 7.85 -19.77 11.38
C ARG A 49 6.84 -19.10 10.45
N SER A 50 5.86 -19.86 9.96
CA SER A 50 4.77 -19.28 9.15
C SER A 50 3.95 -18.28 9.93
N PHE A 51 3.61 -18.55 11.18
CA PHE A 51 2.92 -17.58 12.06
C PHE A 51 3.75 -16.32 12.30
N ASP A 52 5.05 -16.46 12.52
CA ASP A 52 5.95 -15.30 12.65
C ASP A 52 6.02 -14.47 11.35
N ASP A 53 6.07 -15.13 10.19
CA ASP A 53 6.09 -14.46 8.90
C ASP A 53 4.77 -13.72 8.63
N VAL A 54 3.62 -14.32 8.97
CA VAL A 54 2.30 -13.66 8.91
C VAL A 54 2.27 -12.43 9.81
N ARG A 55 2.67 -12.57 11.09
CA ARG A 55 2.67 -11.46 12.05
C ARG A 55 3.53 -10.29 11.57
N ARG A 56 4.75 -10.56 11.09
CA ARG A 56 5.63 -9.51 10.54
C ARG A 56 5.03 -8.86 9.29
N HIS A 57 4.34 -9.64 8.46
CA HIS A 57 3.66 -9.11 7.30
C HIS A 57 2.54 -8.15 7.71
N GLU A 58 1.71 -8.52 8.69
CA GLU A 58 0.64 -7.67 9.22
C GLU A 58 1.20 -6.38 9.84
N GLU A 59 2.27 -6.45 10.63
CA GLU A 59 2.94 -5.28 11.22
C GLU A 59 3.43 -4.30 10.13
N ARG A 60 4.05 -4.83 9.05
CA ARG A 60 4.49 -4.02 7.90
C ARG A 60 3.32 -3.42 7.14
N LEU A 61 2.25 -4.19 6.95
CA LEU A 61 1.05 -3.71 6.27
C LEU A 61 0.42 -2.54 7.03
N LEU A 62 0.26 -2.66 8.33
CA LEU A 62 -0.27 -1.57 9.17
C LEU A 62 0.61 -0.32 9.12
N THR A 63 1.94 -0.49 9.15
CA THR A 63 2.88 0.62 9.02
C THR A 63 2.74 1.29 7.66
N ALA A 64 2.72 0.52 6.58
CA ALA A 64 2.55 1.01 5.22
C ALA A 64 1.21 1.74 5.01
N MET A 65 0.12 1.22 5.60
CA MET A 65 -1.19 1.88 5.56
C MET A 65 -1.15 3.25 6.23
N ASN A 66 -0.53 3.37 7.41
CA ASN A 66 -0.40 4.64 8.10
C ASN A 66 0.44 5.65 7.30
N GLU A 67 1.51 5.20 6.65
CA GLU A 67 2.34 6.06 5.79
C GLU A 67 1.58 6.50 4.54
N ALA A 68 0.85 5.60 3.88
CA ALA A 68 0.03 5.92 2.72
C ALA A 68 -1.03 6.98 3.06
N VAL A 69 -1.75 6.82 4.18
CA VAL A 69 -2.73 7.82 4.64
C VAL A 69 -2.07 9.17 4.90
N ARG A 70 -0.91 9.20 5.56
CA ARG A 70 -0.17 10.46 5.77
C ARG A 70 0.22 11.12 4.46
N SER A 71 0.73 10.35 3.51
CA SER A 71 1.11 10.86 2.18
C SER A 71 -0.08 11.49 1.46
N ILE A 72 -1.24 10.83 1.48
CA ILE A 72 -2.48 11.37 0.88
C ILE A 72 -2.89 12.69 1.55
N VAL A 73 -2.88 12.75 2.88
CA VAL A 73 -3.20 13.97 3.63
C VAL A 73 -2.21 15.10 3.31
N GLU A 74 -0.92 14.79 3.20
CA GLU A 74 0.10 15.77 2.81
C GLU A 74 -0.11 16.31 1.40
N ARG A 75 -0.59 15.51 0.44
CA ARG A 75 -0.92 15.96 -0.93
C ARG A 75 -1.99 17.06 -0.94
N LEU A 76 -2.94 16.97 -0.02
CA LEU A 76 -4.02 17.95 0.16
C LEU A 76 -3.63 19.08 1.13
N SER A 77 -2.39 19.13 1.61
CA SER A 77 -1.95 20.18 2.53
C SER A 77 -1.91 21.53 1.84
N PRO A 78 -2.21 22.64 2.56
CA PRO A 78 -2.15 23.99 2.01
C PRO A 78 -0.80 24.33 1.39
N GLN A 79 0.29 23.79 1.94
CA GLN A 79 1.64 23.99 1.43
C GLN A 79 1.83 23.37 0.05
N LYS A 80 1.36 22.12 -0.14
CA LYS A 80 1.46 21.41 -1.43
C LYS A 80 0.55 22.06 -2.48
N ILE A 81 -0.65 22.45 -2.12
CA ILE A 81 -1.57 23.18 -3.00
C ILE A 81 -0.92 24.49 -3.46
N LYS A 82 -0.36 25.26 -2.52
CA LYS A 82 0.35 26.50 -2.82
C LYS A 82 1.55 26.30 -3.76
N GLN A 83 2.31 25.22 -3.58
CA GLN A 83 3.45 24.91 -4.44
C GLN A 83 3.04 24.59 -5.87
N ARG A 84 1.93 23.87 -6.08
CA ARG A 84 1.39 23.57 -7.42
C ARG A 84 1.00 24.83 -8.17
N GLU A 85 0.30 25.74 -7.51
CA GLU A 85 -0.12 27.03 -8.08
C GLU A 85 1.10 27.91 -8.44
N THR A 86 2.14 27.95 -7.62
CA THR A 86 3.31 28.79 -7.88
C THR A 86 4.22 28.25 -8.99
N GLY A 87 4.08 26.98 -9.37
CA GLY A 87 4.80 26.38 -10.52
C GLY A 87 4.29 26.79 -11.89
N GLY A 88 3.12 27.38 -11.97
CA GLY A 88 2.43 27.76 -13.23
C GLY A 88 2.66 29.19 -13.72
N GLY A 89 3.77 29.84 -13.38
CA GLY A 89 4.28 31.06 -14.04
C GLY A 89 3.35 32.28 -14.06
N MET A 90 3.84 33.42 -13.57
CA MET A 90 3.46 34.79 -13.92
C MET A 90 2.16 35.43 -13.38
N MET A 91 1.46 34.82 -12.41
CA MET A 91 0.26 35.44 -11.82
C MET A 91 0.46 35.97 -10.39
N LYS A 92 1.61 36.62 -10.14
CA LYS A 92 2.07 37.01 -8.78
C LYS A 92 1.70 38.42 -8.33
N ILE A 93 0.81 39.17 -9.02
CA ILE A 93 0.76 40.64 -8.81
C ILE A 93 -0.54 41.13 -8.12
N ILE A 94 -1.52 40.29 -7.84
CA ILE A 94 -2.74 40.79 -7.21
C ILE A 94 -2.87 40.28 -5.77
N PRO A 95 -2.76 41.12 -4.72
CA PRO A 95 -2.99 40.72 -3.34
C PRO A 95 -4.47 40.29 -3.17
N GLY A 96 -4.67 39.05 -2.75
CA GLY A 96 -6.01 38.46 -2.56
C GLY A 96 -6.41 37.39 -3.58
N SER A 97 -5.86 37.38 -4.79
CA SER A 97 -6.14 36.35 -5.82
C SER A 97 -5.54 35.00 -5.48
N SER A 98 -4.44 34.95 -4.73
CA SER A 98 -3.75 33.71 -4.38
C SER A 98 -4.55 32.76 -3.48
N LYS A 99 -5.36 33.29 -2.56
CA LYS A 99 -6.17 32.44 -1.67
C LYS A 99 -7.33 31.79 -2.42
N ALA A 100 -7.98 32.53 -3.33
CA ALA A 100 -9.03 31.98 -4.18
C ALA A 100 -8.45 30.90 -5.11
N ALA A 101 -7.32 31.17 -5.75
CA ALA A 101 -6.64 30.19 -6.62
C ALA A 101 -6.21 28.92 -5.88
N TRP A 102 -5.77 29.02 -4.61
CA TRP A 102 -5.45 27.84 -3.81
C TRP A 102 -6.69 27.04 -3.44
N TRP A 103 -7.82 27.71 -3.18
CA TRP A 103 -9.08 27.05 -2.92
C TRP A 103 -9.60 26.33 -4.17
N ASP A 104 -9.56 27.00 -5.31
CA ASP A 104 -9.94 26.42 -6.60
C ASP A 104 -9.07 25.21 -6.97
N GLU A 105 -7.77 25.22 -6.65
CA GLU A 105 -6.87 24.08 -6.86
C GLU A 105 -7.18 22.91 -5.92
N LEU A 106 -7.49 23.21 -4.64
CA LEU A 106 -7.93 22.19 -3.69
C LEU A 106 -9.24 21.54 -4.15
N GLU A 107 -10.21 22.33 -4.58
CA GLU A 107 -11.48 21.82 -5.10
C GLU A 107 -11.28 20.96 -6.36
N ARG A 108 -10.41 21.38 -7.28
CA ARG A 108 -10.05 20.59 -8.47
C ARG A 108 -9.40 19.27 -8.11
N GLU A 109 -8.43 19.26 -7.21
CA GLU A 109 -7.76 18.03 -6.78
C GLU A 109 -8.73 17.09 -6.05
N HIS A 110 -9.58 17.64 -5.18
CA HIS A 110 -10.61 16.88 -4.51
C HIS A 110 -11.61 16.27 -5.51
N ALA A 111 -12.12 17.07 -6.45
CA ALA A 111 -13.03 16.58 -7.49
C ALA A 111 -12.37 15.48 -8.35
N ARG A 112 -11.09 15.67 -8.72
CA ARG A 112 -10.32 14.71 -9.49
C ARG A 112 -10.17 13.35 -8.77
N LEU A 113 -9.94 13.37 -7.45
CA LEU A 113 -9.84 12.14 -6.66
C LEU A 113 -11.15 11.37 -6.57
N LEU A 114 -12.29 12.08 -6.64
CA LEU A 114 -13.61 11.48 -6.57
C LEU A 114 -14.24 11.19 -7.96
N GLU A 115 -13.53 11.51 -9.05
CA GLU A 115 -13.97 11.13 -10.40
C GLU A 115 -14.18 9.63 -10.53
N SER A 116 -15.14 9.24 -11.36
CA SER A 116 -15.43 7.82 -11.68
C SER A 116 -15.66 6.97 -10.43
N ASP A 117 -16.49 7.47 -9.50
CA ASP A 117 -16.85 6.78 -8.24
C ASP A 117 -15.63 6.48 -7.35
N GLY A 118 -14.65 7.41 -7.34
CA GLY A 118 -13.46 7.30 -6.52
C GLY A 118 -12.32 6.46 -7.11
N ALA A 119 -12.40 6.04 -8.38
CA ALA A 119 -11.37 5.20 -9.01
C ALA A 119 -9.97 5.84 -8.97
N LYS A 120 -9.88 7.18 -9.04
CA LYS A 120 -8.61 7.90 -8.92
C LYS A 120 -8.06 7.90 -7.49
N LEU A 121 -8.94 7.92 -6.51
CA LEU A 121 -8.56 7.78 -5.11
C LEU A 121 -8.04 6.35 -4.83
N ASP A 122 -8.73 5.34 -5.34
CA ASP A 122 -8.30 3.94 -5.20
C ASP A 122 -6.92 3.71 -5.82
N GLU A 123 -6.68 4.23 -7.04
CA GLU A 123 -5.37 4.17 -7.69
C GLU A 123 -4.28 4.85 -6.84
N LEU A 124 -4.58 6.02 -6.27
CA LEU A 124 -3.66 6.73 -5.39
C LEU A 124 -3.35 5.94 -4.12
N ILE A 125 -4.37 5.36 -3.47
CA ILE A 125 -4.20 4.54 -2.27
C ILE A 125 -3.33 3.31 -2.58
N GLU A 126 -3.57 2.63 -3.71
CA GLU A 126 -2.78 1.48 -4.12
C GLU A 126 -1.30 1.84 -4.35
N ASP A 127 -1.04 2.96 -5.01
CA ASP A 127 0.32 3.42 -5.30
C ASP A 127 1.07 3.81 -4.02
N GLU A 128 0.47 4.61 -3.15
CA GLU A 128 1.06 5.04 -1.89
C GLU A 128 1.29 3.85 -0.93
N LEU A 129 0.33 2.92 -0.88
CA LEU A 129 0.47 1.71 -0.06
C LEU A 129 1.60 0.81 -0.59
N ARG A 130 1.70 0.64 -1.92
CA ARG A 130 2.76 -0.15 -2.55
C ARG A 130 4.14 0.46 -2.28
N GLU A 131 4.26 1.79 -2.41
CA GLU A 131 5.51 2.49 -2.14
C GLU A 131 5.89 2.39 -0.66
N ALA A 132 4.96 2.65 0.25
CA ALA A 132 5.19 2.54 1.69
C ALA A 132 5.59 1.12 2.09
N PHE A 133 4.89 0.10 1.57
CA PHE A 133 5.20 -1.30 1.86
C PHE A 133 6.59 -1.71 1.34
N THR A 134 6.98 -1.22 0.17
CA THR A 134 8.30 -1.53 -0.42
C THR A 134 9.45 -0.95 0.41
N ARG A 135 9.24 0.17 1.10
CA ARG A 135 10.24 0.77 2.01
C ARG A 135 10.52 -0.06 3.26
N HIS A 136 9.60 -0.96 3.63
CA HIS A 136 9.69 -1.81 4.83
C HIS A 136 10.03 -3.29 4.51
N LEU A 137 10.35 -3.62 3.26
CA LEU A 137 10.84 -4.94 2.87
C LEU A 137 12.33 -5.11 3.14
#